data_51ef9ee4d9fa6ebb2b4db9c640df9620
#
_entry.id   51ef9ee4d9fa6ebb2b4db9c640df9620
#
_cell.length_a   1.000
_cell.length_b   1.000
_cell.length_c   1.000
_cell.angle_alpha   90.00
_cell.angle_beta   90.00
_cell.angle_gamma   90.00
#
_symmetry.space_group_name_H-M   'P 1'
#
loop_
_entity.id
_entity.type
_entity.pdbx_description
1 polymer ?
#
loop_
_entity_poly.entity_id
_entity_poly.type
_entity_poly.pdbx_seq_one_letter_code
_entity_poly.pdbx_strand_id
1 'polypeptide(L)'
;NYRCIVAHPINPPHLIPAVEIVPAPFTSQSTTKTVKEIISSIGKEPLELNKEIPGFVVNRLQGALLAEAFNLIKEGICSAQEIDKAISEGLGLRWSFMGPFQTIHLNAPEGIAGYVDRYEKMYQGMFEHLDIEWSSVIKLGLEEELLKLYDLSEREKYEKDRDNRLTKLILHKTKT
;
A
#
# COMPACT_ATOMS: atom_id res chain seq x y z
N ASN A 1 2.77 21.15 24.22
CA ASN A 1 2.22 20.55 22.98
C ASN A 1 2.09 19.04 23.02
N TYR A 2 2.11 18.44 24.21
CA TYR A 2 1.94 16.99 24.40
C TYR A 2 0.62 16.43 23.81
N ARG A 3 -0.32 17.29 23.40
CA ARG A 3 -1.61 16.95 22.79
C ARG A 3 -1.62 17.05 21.25
N CYS A 4 -0.49 17.29 20.61
CA CYS A 4 -0.40 17.33 19.14
C CYS A 4 0.02 15.96 18.62
N ILE A 5 -0.69 15.49 17.59
CA ILE A 5 -0.44 14.20 16.93
C ILE A 5 -0.95 14.31 15.49
N VAL A 6 -0.31 13.61 14.56
CA VAL A 6 -0.82 13.49 13.20
C VAL A 6 -1.77 12.30 13.11
N ALA A 7 -2.92 12.49 12.48
CA ALA A 7 -3.81 11.44 12.02
C ALA A 7 -3.91 11.56 10.50
N HIS A 8 -3.33 10.61 9.78
CA HIS A 8 -3.25 10.61 8.32
C HIS A 8 -4.15 9.52 7.72
N PRO A 9 -5.36 9.87 7.23
CA PRO A 9 -6.25 8.92 6.60
C PRO A 9 -5.74 8.56 5.20
N ILE A 10 -5.94 7.30 4.81
CA ILE A 10 -5.55 6.80 3.48
C ILE A 10 -6.66 7.08 2.48
N ASN A 11 -6.29 7.50 1.29
CA ASN A 11 -7.21 7.90 0.22
C ASN A 11 -7.81 6.67 -0.50
N PRO A 12 -9.13 6.64 -0.81
CA PRO A 12 -10.16 7.62 -0.46
C PRO A 12 -10.65 7.45 1.00
N PRO A 13 -10.60 8.54 1.82
CA PRO A 13 -10.76 8.43 3.28
C PRO A 13 -12.16 8.02 3.75
N HIS A 14 -13.18 8.16 2.91
CA HIS A 14 -14.54 7.71 3.21
C HIS A 14 -14.74 6.20 3.05
N LEU A 15 -13.85 5.50 2.31
CA LEU A 15 -13.92 4.06 2.07
C LEU A 15 -12.79 3.30 2.76
N ILE A 16 -11.56 3.79 2.68
CA ILE A 16 -10.42 3.11 3.30
C ILE A 16 -10.45 3.34 4.82
N PRO A 17 -10.47 2.26 5.62
CA PRO A 17 -10.54 2.39 7.08
C PRO A 17 -9.23 2.85 7.72
N ALA A 18 -8.08 2.56 7.12
CA ALA A 18 -6.77 2.80 7.71
C ALA A 18 -6.48 4.30 7.95
N VAL A 19 -5.98 4.62 9.15
CA VAL A 19 -5.54 5.96 9.54
C VAL A 19 -4.21 5.84 10.27
N GLU A 20 -3.15 6.41 9.71
CA GLU A 20 -1.84 6.41 10.36
C GLU A 20 -1.83 7.43 11.50
N ILE A 21 -1.49 6.97 12.70
CA ILE A 21 -1.37 7.78 13.92
C ILE A 21 0.10 7.99 14.20
N VAL A 22 0.56 9.21 14.04
CA VAL A 22 1.99 9.54 14.08
C VAL A 22 2.26 10.50 15.24
N PRO A 23 2.75 9.99 16.38
CA PRO A 23 3.13 10.82 17.51
C PRO A 23 4.41 11.58 17.23
N ALA A 24 4.48 12.85 17.66
CA ALA A 24 5.72 13.60 17.75
C ALA A 24 6.49 13.21 19.02
N PRO A 25 7.78 13.53 19.13
CA PRO A 25 8.59 13.22 20.32
C PRO A 25 8.03 13.75 21.65
N PHE A 26 7.21 14.79 21.58
CA PHE A 26 6.56 15.43 22.74
C PHE A 26 5.11 14.99 22.93
N THR A 27 4.55 14.14 22.09
CA THR A 27 3.17 13.65 22.21
C THR A 27 3.05 12.71 23.41
N SER A 28 2.08 12.91 24.28
CA SER A 28 1.87 12.02 25.40
C SER A 28 1.24 10.69 24.98
N GLN A 29 1.57 9.62 25.68
CA GLN A 29 0.93 8.31 25.46
C GLN A 29 -0.59 8.35 25.64
N SER A 30 -1.07 9.17 26.60
CA SER A 30 -2.52 9.36 26.79
C SER A 30 -3.18 10.00 25.56
N THR A 31 -2.52 10.96 24.92
CA THR A 31 -3.00 11.56 23.66
C THR A 31 -3.09 10.52 22.55
N THR A 32 -2.04 9.74 22.36
CA THR A 32 -2.02 8.67 21.34
C THR A 32 -3.16 7.67 21.59
N LYS A 33 -3.30 7.20 22.82
CA LYS A 33 -4.39 6.28 23.20
C LYS A 33 -5.77 6.88 22.90
N THR A 34 -6.02 8.11 23.36
CA THR A 34 -7.32 8.79 23.15
C THR A 34 -7.63 8.95 21.66
N VAL A 35 -6.63 9.35 20.84
CA VAL A 35 -6.85 9.51 19.39
C VAL A 35 -7.14 8.16 18.74
N LYS A 36 -6.45 7.08 19.10
CA LYS A 36 -6.76 5.73 18.61
C LYS A 36 -8.18 5.31 18.96
N GLU A 37 -8.61 5.54 20.19
CA GLU A 37 -9.98 5.23 20.64
C GLU A 37 -11.03 6.03 19.83
N ILE A 38 -10.78 7.32 19.57
CA ILE A 38 -11.66 8.14 18.73
C ILE A 38 -11.72 7.61 17.31
N ILE A 39 -10.57 7.32 16.69
CA ILE A 39 -10.50 6.78 15.33
C ILE A 39 -11.23 5.43 15.23
N SER A 40 -11.03 4.54 16.19
CA SER A 40 -11.77 3.26 16.24
C SER A 40 -13.27 3.45 16.46
N SER A 41 -13.69 4.41 17.28
CA SER A 41 -15.11 4.66 17.56
C SER A 41 -15.93 5.11 16.36
N ILE A 42 -15.26 5.66 15.34
CA ILE A 42 -15.89 6.05 14.06
C ILE A 42 -15.73 4.98 12.96
N GLY A 43 -15.38 3.74 13.34
CA GLY A 43 -15.25 2.61 12.42
C GLY A 43 -13.98 2.64 11.56
N LYS A 44 -12.95 3.37 11.96
CA LYS A 44 -11.65 3.41 11.29
C LYS A 44 -10.63 2.56 12.04
N GLU A 45 -9.56 2.16 11.31
CA GLU A 45 -8.48 1.32 11.81
C GLU A 45 -7.22 2.16 12.05
N PRO A 46 -6.85 2.47 13.31
CA PRO A 46 -5.67 3.27 13.62
C PRO A 46 -4.39 2.42 13.48
N LEU A 47 -3.47 2.88 12.64
CA LEU A 47 -2.13 2.33 12.47
C LEU A 47 -1.13 3.20 13.24
N GLU A 48 -0.69 2.75 14.40
CA GLU A 48 0.24 3.50 15.25
C GLU A 48 1.68 3.37 14.75
N LEU A 49 2.33 4.50 14.47
CA LEU A 49 3.76 4.58 14.20
C LEU A 49 4.52 4.89 15.48
N ASN A 50 5.68 4.29 15.66
CA ASN A 50 6.54 4.56 16.82
C ASN A 50 7.27 5.92 16.71
N LYS A 51 7.45 6.42 15.49
CA LYS A 51 8.10 7.71 15.20
C LYS A 51 7.68 8.23 13.83
N GLU A 52 7.76 9.54 13.67
CA GLU A 52 7.58 10.19 12.38
C GLU A 52 8.73 9.84 11.41
N ILE A 53 8.37 9.50 10.18
CA ILE A 53 9.31 9.32 9.06
C ILE A 53 8.70 9.93 7.79
N PRO A 54 9.51 10.46 6.86
CA PRO A 54 9.01 10.96 5.57
C PRO A 54 8.20 9.89 4.82
N GLY A 55 6.95 10.25 4.44
CA GLY A 55 6.04 9.35 3.71
C GLY A 55 5.30 8.33 4.60
N PHE A 56 5.52 8.33 5.90
CA PHE A 56 4.94 7.39 6.86
C PHE A 56 5.10 5.92 6.41
N VAL A 57 4.21 5.01 6.77
CA VAL A 57 4.34 3.59 6.40
C VAL A 57 3.68 3.29 5.06
N VAL A 58 2.42 3.71 4.88
CA VAL A 58 1.64 3.34 3.69
C VAL A 58 2.24 3.92 2.41
N ASN A 59 2.61 5.21 2.42
CA ASN A 59 3.25 5.81 1.24
C ASN A 59 4.63 5.22 0.95
N ARG A 60 5.38 4.80 1.98
CA ARG A 60 6.69 4.15 1.78
C ARG A 60 6.55 2.77 1.15
N LEU A 61 5.57 1.98 1.61
CA LEU A 61 5.29 0.66 1.01
C LEU A 61 4.81 0.80 -0.43
N GLN A 62 3.90 1.75 -0.68
CA GLN A 62 3.46 2.05 -2.04
C GLN A 62 4.60 2.55 -2.92
N GLY A 63 5.46 3.43 -2.40
CA GLY A 63 6.63 3.95 -3.11
C GLY A 63 7.62 2.86 -3.50
N ALA A 64 7.89 1.90 -2.60
CA ALA A 64 8.75 0.75 -2.91
C ALA A 64 8.16 -0.13 -4.02
N LEU A 65 6.85 -0.40 -3.98
CA LEU A 65 6.15 -1.14 -5.03
C LEU A 65 6.21 -0.41 -6.37
N LEU A 66 5.95 0.90 -6.37
CA LEU A 66 5.99 1.71 -7.59
C LEU A 66 7.41 1.80 -8.17
N ALA A 67 8.44 1.92 -7.33
CA ALA A 67 9.82 1.95 -7.78
C ALA A 67 10.16 0.69 -8.60
N GLU A 68 9.79 -0.50 -8.10
CA GLU A 68 9.99 -1.73 -8.84
C GLU A 68 9.08 -1.83 -10.09
N ALA A 69 7.82 -1.41 -10.01
CA ALA A 69 6.93 -1.36 -11.17
C ALA A 69 7.51 -0.51 -12.31
N PHE A 70 8.02 0.67 -12.00
CA PHE A 70 8.70 1.53 -12.98
C PHE A 70 9.99 0.89 -13.52
N ASN A 71 10.73 0.16 -12.68
CA ASN A 71 11.93 -0.55 -13.12
C ASN A 71 11.59 -1.63 -14.16
N LEU A 72 10.60 -2.46 -13.88
CA LEU A 72 10.14 -3.52 -14.80
C LEU A 72 9.71 -2.97 -16.18
N ILE A 73 9.05 -1.81 -16.20
CA ILE A 73 8.68 -1.12 -17.45
C ILE A 73 9.93 -0.59 -18.16
N LYS A 74 10.82 0.06 -17.42
CA LYS A 74 12.08 0.61 -17.97
C LYS A 74 12.94 -0.46 -18.64
N GLU A 75 13.02 -1.64 -18.03
CA GLU A 75 13.75 -2.80 -18.56
C GLU A 75 12.96 -3.56 -19.65
N GLY A 76 11.74 -3.14 -19.97
CA GLY A 76 10.92 -3.78 -21.01
C GLY A 76 10.43 -5.19 -20.64
N ILE A 77 10.36 -5.53 -19.35
CA ILE A 77 9.99 -6.87 -18.88
C ILE A 77 8.51 -7.15 -19.14
N CYS A 78 7.62 -6.16 -18.87
CA CYS A 78 6.19 -6.28 -19.11
C CYS A 78 5.54 -4.91 -19.27
N SER A 79 4.26 -4.90 -19.64
CA SER A 79 3.46 -3.67 -19.75
C SER A 79 2.90 -3.24 -18.38
N ALA A 80 2.44 -1.98 -18.27
CA ALA A 80 1.74 -1.49 -17.09
C ALA A 80 0.50 -2.33 -16.76
N GLN A 81 -0.24 -2.77 -17.78
CA GLN A 81 -1.41 -3.62 -17.60
C GLN A 81 -1.06 -4.97 -16.97
N GLU A 82 0.06 -5.58 -17.32
CA GLU A 82 0.47 -6.85 -16.72
C GLU A 82 0.96 -6.66 -15.27
N ILE A 83 1.58 -5.53 -14.95
CA ILE A 83 1.91 -5.15 -13.57
C ILE A 83 0.64 -4.98 -12.73
N ASP A 84 -0.35 -4.23 -13.24
CA ASP A 84 -1.62 -4.03 -12.56
C ASP A 84 -2.33 -5.37 -12.30
N LYS A 85 -2.33 -6.30 -13.27
CA LYS A 85 -2.86 -7.66 -13.07
C LYS A 85 -2.09 -8.46 -12.04
N ALA A 86 -0.75 -8.39 -12.04
CA ALA A 86 0.07 -9.09 -11.06
C ALA A 86 -0.24 -8.66 -9.62
N ILE A 87 -0.59 -7.39 -9.44
CA ILE A 87 -1.02 -6.87 -8.15
C ILE A 87 -2.49 -7.22 -7.87
N SER A 88 -3.43 -6.87 -8.76
CA SER A 88 -4.87 -6.99 -8.51
C SER A 88 -5.34 -8.45 -8.41
N GLU A 89 -4.82 -9.33 -9.26
CA GLU A 89 -5.17 -10.75 -9.31
C GLU A 89 -4.17 -11.67 -8.57
N GLY A 90 -3.04 -11.12 -8.17
CA GLY A 90 -1.98 -11.84 -7.46
C GLY A 90 -1.84 -11.41 -6.00
N LEU A 91 -0.91 -10.50 -5.75
CA LEU A 91 -0.54 -10.08 -4.40
C LEU A 91 -1.70 -9.43 -3.64
N GLY A 92 -2.43 -8.52 -4.29
CA GLY A 92 -3.49 -7.73 -3.69
C GLY A 92 -4.68 -8.56 -3.20
N LEU A 93 -5.01 -9.68 -3.87
CA LEU A 93 -6.07 -10.58 -3.41
C LEU A 93 -5.78 -11.13 -2.01
N ARG A 94 -4.55 -11.58 -1.77
CA ARG A 94 -4.14 -12.09 -0.44
C ARG A 94 -4.06 -10.95 0.57
N TRP A 95 -3.48 -9.83 0.18
CA TRP A 95 -3.30 -8.66 1.04
C TRP A 95 -4.61 -7.96 1.41
N SER A 96 -5.72 -8.27 0.75
CA SER A 96 -7.05 -7.81 1.16
C SER A 96 -7.51 -8.43 2.49
N PHE A 97 -6.96 -9.59 2.88
CA PHE A 97 -7.37 -10.34 4.07
C PHE A 97 -6.23 -10.54 5.07
N MET A 98 -4.98 -10.52 4.62
CA MET A 98 -3.79 -10.70 5.45
C MET A 98 -2.65 -9.82 4.93
N GLY A 99 -1.87 -9.25 5.83
CA GLY A 99 -0.71 -8.44 5.46
C GLY A 99 0.46 -9.29 4.91
N PRO A 100 1.51 -8.65 4.40
CA PRO A 100 2.67 -9.36 3.82
C PRO A 100 3.36 -10.29 4.81
N PHE A 101 3.55 -9.88 6.06
CA PHE A 101 4.19 -10.73 7.07
C PHE A 101 3.35 -11.95 7.43
N GLN A 102 2.05 -11.81 7.59
CA GLN A 102 1.15 -12.95 7.81
C GLN A 102 1.18 -13.89 6.60
N THR A 103 1.20 -13.35 5.39
CA THR A 103 1.28 -14.13 4.16
C THR A 103 2.54 -14.99 4.12
N ILE A 104 3.73 -14.42 4.35
CA ILE A 104 4.98 -15.18 4.31
C ILE A 104 5.12 -16.13 5.49
N HIS A 105 4.58 -15.79 6.67
CA HIS A 105 4.57 -16.66 7.84
C HIS A 105 3.77 -17.94 7.57
N LEU A 106 2.65 -17.84 6.88
CA LEU A 106 1.81 -19.00 6.53
C LEU A 106 2.32 -19.79 5.31
N ASN A 107 3.22 -19.22 4.51
CA ASN A 107 3.78 -19.86 3.33
C ASN A 107 4.95 -20.83 3.63
N ALA A 108 5.43 -20.88 4.85
CA ALA A 108 6.50 -21.78 5.26
C ALA A 108 6.08 -22.58 6.49
N PRO A 109 6.31 -23.91 6.53
CA PRO A 109 5.96 -24.72 7.69
C PRO A 109 6.60 -24.25 8.99
N GLU A 110 7.82 -23.70 8.91
CA GLU A 110 8.57 -23.14 10.05
C GLU A 110 8.24 -21.66 10.29
N GLY A 111 7.23 -21.12 9.62
CA GLY A 111 6.82 -19.74 9.72
C GLY A 111 7.81 -18.75 9.05
N ILE A 112 7.83 -17.50 9.52
CA ILE A 112 8.63 -16.43 8.92
C ILE A 112 10.14 -16.73 8.92
N ALA A 113 10.65 -17.41 9.95
CA ALA A 113 12.07 -17.75 10.02
C ALA A 113 12.48 -18.71 8.89
N GLY A 114 11.70 -19.75 8.65
CA GLY A 114 11.95 -20.68 7.54
C GLY A 114 11.73 -20.04 6.17
N TYR A 115 10.81 -19.08 6.06
CA TYR A 115 10.65 -18.30 4.82
C TYR A 115 11.89 -17.44 4.54
N VAL A 116 12.39 -16.72 5.52
CA VAL A 116 13.57 -15.86 5.38
C VAL A 116 14.80 -16.70 5.02
N ASP A 117 15.04 -17.80 5.74
CA ASP A 117 16.17 -18.71 5.46
C ASP A 117 16.20 -19.19 4.00
N ARG A 118 15.03 -19.50 3.42
CA ARG A 118 14.91 -19.98 2.04
C ARG A 118 15.04 -18.89 0.98
N TYR A 119 14.51 -17.70 1.24
CA TYR A 119 14.25 -16.71 0.18
C TYR A 119 15.04 -15.41 0.32
N GLU A 120 15.67 -15.11 1.47
CA GLU A 120 16.37 -13.84 1.69
C GLU A 120 17.40 -13.53 0.61
N LYS A 121 18.28 -14.49 0.30
CA LYS A 121 19.33 -14.31 -0.74
C LYS A 121 18.74 -14.05 -2.11
N MET A 122 17.65 -14.71 -2.44
CA MET A 122 16.95 -14.51 -3.72
C MET A 122 16.41 -13.08 -3.80
N TYR A 123 15.74 -12.60 -2.74
CA TYR A 123 15.23 -11.24 -2.70
C TYR A 123 16.34 -10.18 -2.70
N GLN A 124 17.42 -10.39 -1.96
CA GLN A 124 18.57 -9.49 -1.98
C GLN A 124 19.14 -9.30 -3.40
N GLY A 125 19.25 -10.39 -4.18
CA GLY A 125 19.71 -10.31 -5.58
C GLY A 125 18.74 -9.60 -6.54
N MET A 126 17.45 -9.49 -6.18
CA MET A 126 16.46 -8.77 -7.00
C MET A 126 16.52 -7.24 -6.83
N PHE A 127 17.02 -6.75 -5.69
CA PHE A 127 16.87 -5.35 -5.29
C PHE A 127 18.14 -4.49 -5.45
N GLU A 128 19.18 -5.00 -6.10
CA GLU A 128 20.43 -4.25 -6.35
C GLU A 128 20.25 -2.99 -7.22
N HIS A 129 19.05 -2.76 -7.82
CA HIS A 129 18.83 -1.76 -8.87
C HIS A 129 17.66 -0.83 -8.65
N LEU A 130 17.17 -0.64 -7.40
CA LEU A 130 16.00 0.20 -7.13
C LEU A 130 16.25 1.73 -7.15
N ASP A 131 17.32 2.20 -7.78
CA ASP A 131 17.58 3.64 -7.98
C ASP A 131 17.06 4.11 -9.34
N ILE A 132 15.76 4.43 -9.43
CA ILE A 132 15.10 4.80 -10.68
C ILE A 132 14.57 6.23 -10.65
N GLU A 133 14.88 6.98 -11.69
CA GLU A 133 14.21 8.23 -12.03
C GLU A 133 12.87 7.92 -12.74
N TRP A 134 11.75 8.05 -12.04
CA TRP A 134 10.42 7.72 -12.57
C TRP A 134 10.02 8.54 -13.80
N SER A 135 10.47 9.80 -13.89
CA SER A 135 10.24 10.65 -15.06
C SER A 135 10.84 10.06 -16.35
N SER A 136 11.89 9.26 -16.25
CA SER A 136 12.47 8.57 -17.41
C SER A 136 11.55 7.50 -17.98
N VAL A 137 10.78 6.83 -17.13
CA VAL A 137 9.82 5.78 -17.55
C VAL A 137 8.60 6.38 -18.23
N ILE A 138 8.13 7.54 -17.78
CA ILE A 138 7.05 8.27 -18.47
C ILE A 138 7.42 8.55 -19.93
N LYS A 139 8.66 8.98 -20.18
CA LYS A 139 9.18 9.23 -21.54
C LYS A 139 9.29 7.99 -22.42
N LEU A 140 9.21 6.79 -21.85
CA LEU A 140 9.18 5.52 -22.60
C LEU A 140 7.78 5.12 -23.09
N GLY A 141 6.77 6.00 -22.95
CA GLY A 141 5.40 5.80 -23.46
C GLY A 141 4.41 5.25 -22.44
N LEU A 142 4.77 5.18 -21.15
CA LEU A 142 3.87 4.72 -20.09
C LEU A 142 2.57 5.54 -20.01
N GLU A 143 2.66 6.88 -20.15
CA GLU A 143 1.48 7.74 -20.16
C GLU A 143 0.54 7.42 -21.31
N GLU A 144 1.07 7.21 -22.52
CA GLU A 144 0.29 6.86 -23.71
C GLU A 144 -0.39 5.48 -23.56
N GLU A 145 0.28 4.52 -22.94
CA GLU A 145 -0.28 3.20 -22.62
C GLU A 145 -1.47 3.36 -21.66
N LEU A 146 -1.29 4.09 -20.57
CA LEU A 146 -2.34 4.28 -19.56
C LEU A 146 -3.54 5.07 -20.10
N LEU A 147 -3.31 6.09 -20.94
CA LEU A 147 -4.38 6.86 -21.58
C LEU A 147 -5.23 6.02 -22.55
N LYS A 148 -4.62 5.02 -23.23
CA LYS A 148 -5.38 4.07 -24.06
C LYS A 148 -6.25 3.13 -23.23
N LEU A 149 -5.83 2.78 -22.03
CA LEU A 149 -6.54 1.87 -21.13
C LEU A 149 -7.57 2.61 -20.26
N TYR A 150 -7.25 3.82 -19.86
CA TYR A 150 -8.00 4.64 -18.90
C TYR A 150 -8.09 6.09 -19.41
N ASP A 151 -9.00 6.34 -20.35
CA ASP A 151 -9.21 7.68 -20.88
C ASP A 151 -9.61 8.66 -19.76
N LEU A 152 -8.83 9.71 -19.56
CA LEU A 152 -9.07 10.71 -18.50
C LEU A 152 -10.41 11.45 -18.68
N SER A 153 -10.99 11.49 -19.89
CA SER A 153 -12.32 12.03 -20.10
C SER A 153 -13.43 11.17 -19.45
N GLU A 154 -13.16 9.88 -19.19
CA GLU A 154 -14.03 8.96 -18.47
C GLU A 154 -13.65 8.73 -17.00
N ARG A 155 -12.79 9.56 -16.44
CA ARG A 155 -12.23 9.41 -15.08
C ARG A 155 -13.29 9.17 -14.02
N GLU A 156 -14.37 9.94 -14.01
CA GLU A 156 -15.48 9.80 -13.05
C GLU A 156 -16.13 8.41 -13.10
N LYS A 157 -16.23 7.81 -14.28
CA LYS A 157 -16.74 6.45 -14.46
C LYS A 157 -15.82 5.42 -13.81
N TYR A 158 -14.49 5.55 -14.01
CA TYR A 158 -13.51 4.64 -13.41
C TYR A 158 -13.47 4.80 -11.89
N GLU A 159 -13.52 6.02 -11.37
CA GLU A 159 -13.58 6.28 -9.93
C GLU A 159 -14.83 5.67 -9.30
N LYS A 160 -15.99 5.81 -9.94
CA LYS A 160 -17.26 5.21 -9.47
C LYS A 160 -17.22 3.67 -9.49
N ASP A 161 -16.63 3.05 -10.51
CA ASP A 161 -16.47 1.59 -10.56
C ASP A 161 -15.53 1.10 -9.43
N ARG A 162 -14.39 1.76 -9.23
CA ARG A 162 -13.49 1.50 -8.11
C ARG A 162 -14.23 1.53 -6.77
N ASP A 163 -14.96 2.60 -6.50
CA ASP A 163 -15.65 2.81 -5.23
C ASP A 163 -16.72 1.75 -4.99
N ASN A 164 -17.45 1.35 -6.05
CA ASN A 164 -18.41 0.25 -5.98
C ASN A 164 -17.75 -1.10 -5.65
N ARG A 165 -16.60 -1.40 -6.25
CA ARG A 165 -15.84 -2.64 -5.98
C ARG A 165 -15.26 -2.66 -4.58
N LEU A 166 -14.66 -1.55 -4.13
CA LEU A 166 -14.14 -1.42 -2.77
C LEU A 166 -15.25 -1.58 -1.74
N THR A 167 -16.40 -0.96 -1.94
CA THR A 167 -17.55 -1.10 -1.05
C THR A 167 -17.98 -2.56 -0.92
N LYS A 168 -18.08 -3.30 -2.04
CA LYS A 168 -18.44 -4.72 -2.02
C LYS A 168 -17.40 -5.56 -1.27
N LEU A 169 -16.11 -5.31 -1.49
CA LEU A 169 -15.03 -6.01 -0.82
C LEU A 169 -15.02 -5.76 0.69
N ILE A 170 -15.21 -4.50 1.10
CA ILE A 170 -15.28 -4.12 2.51
C ILE A 170 -16.49 -4.79 3.18
N LEU A 171 -17.65 -4.77 2.54
CA LEU A 171 -18.84 -5.45 3.04
C LEU A 171 -18.65 -6.97 3.14
N HIS A 172 -17.88 -7.57 2.23
CA HIS A 172 -17.52 -8.99 2.32
C HIS A 172 -16.61 -9.26 3.51
N LYS A 173 -15.56 -8.45 3.70
CA LYS A 173 -14.62 -8.59 4.82
C LYS A 173 -15.28 -8.40 6.20
N THR A 174 -16.32 -7.57 6.31
CA THR A 174 -17.01 -7.31 7.58
C THR A 174 -18.04 -8.36 7.95
N LYS A 175 -18.41 -9.25 7.03
CA LYS A 175 -19.37 -10.34 7.26
C LYS A 175 -18.71 -11.66 7.67
N THR A 176 -17.39 -11.71 7.63
CA THR A 176 -16.57 -12.87 8.10
C THR A 176 -15.92 -12.57 9.42
#